data_c9d675f6bde5fd5231503c80e3b5a62e
#
_entry.id   c9d675f6bde5fd5231503c80e3b5a62e
#
_cell.length_a   1.000
_cell.length_b   1.000
_cell.length_c   1.000
_cell.angle_alpha   90.00
_cell.angle_beta   90.00
_cell.angle_gamma   90.00
#
_symmetry.space_group_name_H-M   'P 1'
#
loop_
_entity.id
_entity.type
_entity.pdbx_description
1 polymer ?
#
loop_
_entity_poly.entity_id
_entity_poly.type
_entity_poly.pdbx_seq_one_letter_code
_entity_poly.pdbx_strand_id
1 'polypeptide(L)'
;MIVLEHVWKKYYRHQVFHRSLREDIVNLFKKRSKDELDKNEFWALKDISFTVKKGECVGLYGPNGAGKSTILKLIAKVTYPTKGIINVNGRVAPLIEIGAGFHLDLTGRENIYINGAILGMRINEIKRKIPQIVEFSELGEFIDMPVKKYSSGMYLRLGFSVAIHSEADIFLIDEILAV
;
A
#
# COMPACT_ATOMS: atom_id res chain seq x y z
N MET A 1 4.46 -13.54 -8.51
CA MET A 1 3.24 -14.38 -8.38
C MET A 1 2.54 -14.01 -7.08
N ILE A 2 1.23 -13.84 -7.12
CA ILE A 2 0.38 -13.54 -5.96
C ILE A 2 -0.63 -14.68 -5.81
N VAL A 3 -0.82 -15.19 -4.60
CA VAL A 3 -1.81 -16.23 -4.28
C VAL A 3 -2.57 -15.81 -3.03
N LEU A 4 -3.89 -15.76 -3.13
CA LEU A 4 -4.81 -15.59 -2.02
C LEU A 4 -5.62 -16.88 -1.86
N GLU A 5 -5.70 -17.41 -0.63
CA GLU A 5 -6.44 -18.65 -0.33
C GLU A 5 -7.36 -18.40 0.87
N HIS A 6 -8.66 -18.49 0.63
CA HIS A 6 -9.71 -18.33 1.63
C HIS A 6 -9.51 -17.09 2.52
N VAL A 7 -9.21 -15.95 1.91
CA VAL A 7 -8.86 -14.70 2.61
C VAL A 7 -10.12 -14.00 3.10
N TRP A 8 -10.11 -13.70 4.40
CA TRP A 8 -11.15 -12.93 5.08
C TRP A 8 -10.50 -11.73 5.76
N LYS A 9 -11.16 -10.56 5.73
CA LYS A 9 -10.72 -9.38 6.44
C LYS A 9 -11.88 -8.68 7.12
N LYS A 10 -11.75 -8.46 8.43
CA LYS A 10 -12.70 -7.65 9.19
C LYS A 10 -12.07 -6.35 9.66
N TYR A 11 -12.92 -5.33 9.82
CA TYR A 11 -12.58 -4.04 10.40
C TYR A 11 -13.59 -3.64 11.48
N TYR A 12 -13.20 -2.69 12.31
CA TYR A 12 -14.07 -2.05 13.30
C TYR A 12 -14.74 -0.81 12.69
N ARG A 13 -16.02 -0.58 12.96
CA ARG A 13 -16.80 0.60 12.48
C ARG A 13 -16.39 1.89 13.18
N HIS A 14 -15.94 1.79 14.43
CA HIS A 14 -15.46 2.92 15.20
C HIS A 14 -14.09 2.59 15.77
N GLN A 15 -13.17 3.56 15.77
CA GLN A 15 -11.97 3.49 16.60
C GLN A 15 -12.41 3.59 18.05
N VAL A 16 -12.50 2.47 18.73
CA VAL A 16 -12.72 2.46 20.18
C VAL A 16 -11.41 2.85 20.84
N PHE A 17 -11.23 4.16 21.06
CA PHE A 17 -10.04 4.71 21.73
C PHE A 17 -9.90 4.28 23.19
N HIS A 18 -10.91 3.61 23.77
CA HIS A 18 -10.92 3.12 25.14
C HIS A 18 -11.50 1.70 25.21
N ARG A 19 -10.73 0.70 24.78
CA ARG A 19 -10.94 -0.63 25.35
C ARG A 19 -10.40 -0.61 26.76
N SER A 20 -11.26 -0.77 27.75
CA SER A 20 -10.84 -0.95 29.13
C SER A 20 -10.09 -2.28 29.21
N LEU A 21 -8.93 -2.31 29.89
CA LEU A 21 -8.17 -3.54 30.16
C LEU A 21 -9.04 -4.69 30.71
N ARG A 22 -10.15 -4.31 31.35
CA ARG A 22 -11.18 -5.21 31.89
C ARG A 22 -11.97 -5.94 30.81
N GLU A 23 -12.25 -5.30 29.68
CA GLU A 23 -12.93 -5.93 28.53
C GLU A 23 -11.99 -6.88 27.78
N ASP A 24 -10.71 -6.55 27.69
CA ASP A 24 -9.71 -7.42 27.07
C ASP A 24 -9.50 -8.71 27.90
N ILE A 25 -9.50 -8.62 29.23
CA ILE A 25 -9.41 -9.79 30.13
C ILE A 25 -10.66 -10.67 30.01
N VAL A 26 -11.86 -10.07 29.97
CA VAL A 26 -13.14 -10.82 29.81
C VAL A 26 -13.21 -11.50 28.43
N ASN A 27 -12.67 -10.88 27.39
CA ASN A 27 -12.64 -11.43 26.04
C ASN A 27 -11.59 -12.55 25.87
N LEU A 28 -10.50 -12.56 26.66
CA LEU A 28 -9.54 -13.65 26.72
C LEU A 28 -10.16 -14.97 27.21
N PHE A 29 -11.15 -14.89 28.12
CA PHE A 29 -11.84 -16.06 28.67
C PHE A 29 -13.06 -16.50 27.86
N LYS A 30 -13.60 -15.64 26.97
CA LYS A 30 -14.63 -16.03 26.02
C LYS A 30 -13.97 -16.63 24.78
N LYS A 31 -13.98 -17.94 24.65
CA LYS A 31 -13.69 -18.67 23.41
C LYS A 31 -14.72 -18.31 22.34
N ARG A 32 -14.66 -17.09 21.80
CA ARG A 32 -15.47 -16.72 20.63
C ARG A 32 -14.92 -17.40 19.39
N SER A 33 -15.76 -17.96 18.57
CA SER A 33 -15.35 -18.45 17.27
C SER A 33 -14.83 -17.25 16.45
N LYS A 34 -13.77 -17.45 15.67
CA LYS A 34 -13.21 -16.40 14.81
C LYS A 34 -14.22 -15.90 13.75
N ASP A 35 -15.38 -16.53 13.67
CA ASP A 35 -16.44 -16.28 12.69
C ASP A 35 -17.49 -15.29 13.18
N GLU A 36 -17.63 -15.10 14.48
CA GLU A 36 -18.60 -14.17 15.05
C GLU A 36 -18.09 -12.74 14.98
N LEU A 37 -18.93 -11.86 14.39
CA LEU A 37 -18.71 -10.42 14.39
C LEU A 37 -19.18 -9.81 15.71
N ASP A 38 -18.40 -8.90 16.27
CA ASP A 38 -18.86 -8.02 17.31
C ASP A 38 -19.80 -6.94 16.73
N LYS A 39 -20.65 -6.31 17.56
CA LYS A 39 -21.61 -5.27 17.12
C LYS A 39 -20.96 -4.15 16.32
N ASN A 40 -19.67 -3.90 16.55
CA ASN A 40 -18.88 -2.86 15.91
C ASN A 40 -17.95 -3.37 14.82
N GLU A 41 -18.01 -4.64 14.46
CA GLU A 41 -17.17 -5.25 13.41
C GLU A 41 -17.96 -5.45 12.12
N PHE A 42 -17.28 -5.45 11.00
CA PHE A 42 -17.84 -5.85 9.72
C PHE A 42 -16.77 -6.57 8.87
N TRP A 43 -17.24 -7.47 8.03
CA TRP A 43 -16.38 -8.13 7.05
C TRP A 43 -16.21 -7.23 5.83
N ALA A 44 -14.99 -6.78 5.58
CA ALA A 44 -14.62 -6.08 4.34
C ALA A 44 -14.36 -7.08 3.20
N LEU A 45 -13.87 -8.27 3.54
CA LEU A 45 -13.67 -9.38 2.60
C LEU A 45 -14.16 -10.68 3.23
N LYS A 46 -14.77 -11.54 2.40
CA LYS A 46 -15.24 -12.86 2.79
C LYS A 46 -14.81 -13.89 1.74
N ASP A 47 -13.99 -14.84 2.16
CA ASP A 47 -13.62 -16.03 1.39
C ASP A 47 -13.10 -15.73 -0.02
N ILE A 48 -12.14 -14.83 -0.12
CA ILE A 48 -11.53 -14.42 -1.39
C ILE A 48 -10.37 -15.36 -1.73
N SER A 49 -10.44 -15.97 -2.89
CA SER A 49 -9.37 -16.84 -3.41
C SER A 49 -9.12 -16.53 -4.88
N PHE A 50 -7.88 -16.21 -5.24
CA PHE A 50 -7.42 -16.07 -6.61
C PHE A 50 -5.89 -16.12 -6.70
N THR A 51 -5.41 -16.33 -7.91
CA THR A 51 -3.97 -16.35 -8.21
C THR A 51 -3.67 -15.41 -9.36
N VAL A 52 -2.58 -14.64 -9.25
CA VAL A 52 -2.02 -13.84 -10.34
C VAL A 52 -0.63 -14.36 -10.68
N LYS A 53 -0.46 -14.80 -11.91
CA LYS A 53 0.80 -15.35 -12.42
C LYS A 53 1.72 -14.22 -12.90
N LYS A 54 2.99 -14.55 -13.17
CA LYS A 54 3.94 -13.61 -13.76
C LYS A 54 3.46 -13.19 -15.15
N GLY A 55 3.46 -11.88 -15.40
CA GLY A 55 3.03 -11.31 -16.68
C GLY A 55 1.51 -11.09 -16.80
N GLU A 56 0.73 -11.48 -15.80
CA GLU A 56 -0.72 -11.21 -15.80
C GLU A 56 -1.02 -9.80 -15.24
N CYS A 57 -2.03 -9.17 -15.84
CA CYS A 57 -2.66 -7.95 -15.35
C CYS A 57 -4.09 -8.28 -14.92
N VAL A 58 -4.44 -7.95 -13.67
CA VAL A 58 -5.76 -8.23 -13.09
C VAL A 58 -6.42 -6.94 -12.66
N GLY A 59 -7.62 -6.67 -13.15
CA GLY A 59 -8.47 -5.56 -12.73
C GLY A 59 -9.46 -5.98 -11.64
N LEU A 60 -9.49 -5.23 -10.53
CA LEU A 60 -10.50 -5.36 -9.48
C LEU A 60 -11.65 -4.39 -9.77
N TYR A 61 -12.80 -4.91 -10.15
CA TYR A 61 -13.99 -4.12 -10.46
C TYR A 61 -15.10 -4.31 -9.42
N GLY A 62 -15.85 -3.25 -9.15
CA GLY A 62 -17.00 -3.28 -8.23
C GLY A 62 -17.32 -1.91 -7.64
N PRO A 63 -18.46 -1.77 -6.94
CA PRO A 63 -18.89 -0.52 -6.33
C PRO A 63 -17.94 -0.06 -5.23
N ASN A 64 -18.09 1.20 -4.77
CA ASN A 64 -17.36 1.71 -3.63
C ASN A 64 -17.72 0.88 -2.38
N GLY A 65 -16.71 0.57 -1.55
CA GLY A 65 -16.88 -0.31 -0.39
C GLY A 65 -16.87 -1.81 -0.68
N ALA A 66 -16.71 -2.25 -1.93
CA ALA A 66 -16.64 -3.69 -2.29
C ALA A 66 -15.34 -4.38 -1.82
N GLY A 67 -14.41 -3.66 -1.20
CA GLY A 67 -13.17 -4.24 -0.68
C GLY A 67 -11.97 -4.18 -1.62
N LYS A 68 -12.06 -3.51 -2.78
CA LYS A 68 -10.96 -3.38 -3.75
C LYS A 68 -9.65 -2.91 -3.13
N SER A 69 -9.67 -1.73 -2.50
CA SER A 69 -8.47 -1.17 -1.82
C SER A 69 -8.03 -2.01 -0.61
N THR A 70 -8.94 -2.77 0.01
CA THR A 70 -8.59 -3.72 1.08
C THR A 70 -7.74 -4.87 0.53
N ILE A 71 -8.07 -5.42 -0.63
CA ILE A 71 -7.28 -6.46 -1.28
C ILE A 71 -5.88 -5.92 -1.62
N LEU A 72 -5.80 -4.73 -2.20
CA LEU A 72 -4.52 -4.09 -2.52
C LEU A 72 -3.66 -3.87 -1.27
N LYS A 73 -4.25 -3.37 -0.16
CA LYS A 73 -3.55 -3.17 1.12
C LYS A 73 -3.06 -4.49 1.74
N LEU A 74 -3.79 -5.57 1.55
CA LEU A 74 -3.37 -6.90 2.00
C LEU A 74 -2.17 -7.41 1.19
N ILE A 75 -2.20 -7.26 -0.14
CA ILE A 75 -1.10 -7.66 -1.03
C ILE A 75 0.15 -6.80 -0.76
N ALA A 76 -0.04 -5.49 -0.51
CA ALA A 76 1.02 -4.57 -0.13
C ALA A 76 1.57 -4.80 1.30
N LYS A 77 0.99 -5.72 2.08
CA LYS A 77 1.32 -5.99 3.49
C LYS A 77 1.16 -4.77 4.41
N VAL A 78 0.36 -3.78 4.03
CA VAL A 78 -0.04 -2.65 4.89
C VAL A 78 -0.97 -3.14 6.00
N THR A 79 -1.74 -4.19 5.73
CA THR A 79 -2.58 -4.87 6.72
C THR A 79 -2.51 -6.39 6.52
N TYR A 80 -2.97 -7.15 7.53
CA TYR A 80 -2.95 -8.61 7.49
C TYR A 80 -4.36 -9.19 7.39
N PRO A 81 -4.54 -10.36 6.78
CA PRO A 81 -5.82 -11.03 6.74
C PRO A 81 -6.26 -11.47 8.14
N THR A 82 -7.57 -11.51 8.37
CA THR A 82 -8.14 -12.07 9.61
C THR A 82 -8.12 -13.60 9.57
N LYS A 83 -8.34 -14.18 8.38
CA LYS A 83 -8.24 -15.61 8.08
C LYS A 83 -7.72 -15.80 6.67
N GLY A 84 -7.26 -17.01 6.36
CA GLY A 84 -6.70 -17.38 5.07
C GLY A 84 -5.23 -17.04 4.95
N ILE A 85 -4.68 -17.28 3.78
CA ILE A 85 -3.25 -17.13 3.50
C ILE A 85 -3.07 -16.22 2.29
N ILE A 86 -2.05 -15.36 2.35
CA ILE A 86 -1.63 -14.52 1.24
C ILE A 86 -0.14 -14.75 1.01
N ASN A 87 0.20 -15.24 -0.16
CA ASN A 87 1.57 -15.42 -0.60
C ASN A 87 1.88 -14.43 -1.73
N VAL A 88 2.89 -13.58 -1.54
CA VAL A 88 3.36 -12.62 -2.52
C VAL A 88 4.84 -12.84 -2.75
N ASN A 89 5.19 -13.31 -3.94
CA ASN A 89 6.56 -13.58 -4.36
C ASN A 89 7.01 -12.51 -5.34
N GLY A 90 7.92 -11.65 -4.89
CA GLY A 90 8.50 -10.54 -5.64
C GLY A 90 8.45 -9.23 -4.88
N ARG A 91 9.17 -8.23 -5.39
CA ARG A 91 9.17 -6.85 -4.87
C ARG A 91 7.86 -6.18 -5.28
N VAL A 92 7.16 -5.59 -4.33
CA VAL A 92 5.89 -4.88 -4.55
C VAL A 92 6.12 -3.38 -4.54
N ALA A 93 5.65 -2.69 -5.58
CA ALA A 93 5.53 -1.23 -5.60
C ALA A 93 4.05 -0.85 -5.45
N PRO A 94 3.61 -0.45 -4.26
CA PRO A 94 2.24 0.01 -4.05
C PRO A 94 2.09 1.45 -4.53
N LEU A 95 1.40 1.64 -5.66
CA LEU A 95 0.97 2.94 -6.17
C LEU A 95 -0.41 3.34 -5.61
N ILE A 96 -0.79 2.77 -4.48
CA ILE A 96 -2.05 3.03 -3.78
C ILE A 96 -2.01 4.39 -3.07
N GLU A 97 -0.86 4.75 -2.54
CA GLU A 97 -0.60 6.02 -1.86
C GLU A 97 0.73 6.57 -2.39
N ILE A 98 0.70 7.11 -3.63
CA ILE A 98 1.89 7.65 -4.28
C ILE A 98 2.51 8.76 -3.42
N GLY A 99 3.82 8.67 -3.20
CA GLY A 99 4.54 9.60 -2.33
C GLY A 99 4.35 9.34 -0.84
N ALA A 100 3.74 8.21 -0.46
CA ALA A 100 3.73 7.79 0.94
C ALA A 100 5.18 7.74 1.46
N GLY A 101 5.42 8.41 2.59
CA GLY A 101 6.74 8.53 3.19
C GLY A 101 7.57 9.72 2.67
N PHE A 102 7.04 10.58 1.79
CA PHE A 102 7.71 11.82 1.46
C PHE A 102 7.76 12.76 2.68
N HIS A 103 8.95 13.30 2.93
CA HIS A 103 9.14 14.32 3.95
C HIS A 103 9.01 15.71 3.31
N LEU A 104 8.03 16.47 3.75
CA LEU A 104 7.65 17.73 3.12
C LEU A 104 8.74 18.81 3.12
N ASP A 105 9.61 18.83 4.15
CA ASP A 105 10.69 19.81 4.26
C ASP A 105 11.94 19.45 3.48
N LEU A 106 12.06 18.20 3.02
CA LEU A 106 13.17 17.74 2.19
C LEU A 106 12.90 18.02 0.72
N THR A 107 13.97 18.13 -0.05
CA THR A 107 13.94 18.31 -1.51
C THR A 107 13.37 17.05 -2.20
N GLY A 108 12.94 17.20 -3.45
CA GLY A 108 12.55 16.06 -4.27
C GLY A 108 13.65 15.03 -4.39
N ARG A 109 14.90 15.47 -4.57
CA ARG A 109 16.08 14.60 -4.66
C ARG A 109 16.30 13.79 -3.39
N GLU A 110 16.17 14.40 -2.21
CA GLU A 110 16.28 13.71 -0.93
C GLU A 110 15.11 12.73 -0.73
N ASN A 111 13.90 13.09 -1.16
CA ASN A 111 12.74 12.22 -1.12
C ASN A 111 12.86 11.01 -2.05
N ILE A 112 13.61 11.08 -3.15
CA ILE A 112 13.94 9.90 -3.98
C ILE A 112 14.65 8.84 -3.13
N TYR A 113 15.59 9.23 -2.24
CA TYR A 113 16.26 8.26 -1.36
C TYR A 113 15.30 7.62 -0.36
N ILE A 114 14.46 8.44 0.29
CA ILE A 114 13.51 7.94 1.29
C ILE A 114 12.50 6.99 0.63
N ASN A 115 11.84 7.43 -0.43
CA ASN A 115 10.82 6.65 -1.08
C ASN A 115 11.40 5.40 -1.78
N GLY A 116 12.56 5.51 -2.41
CA GLY A 116 13.27 4.37 -2.98
C GLY A 116 13.60 3.31 -1.91
N ALA A 117 14.04 3.73 -0.72
CA ALA A 117 14.30 2.82 0.39
C ALA A 117 13.02 2.14 0.90
N ILE A 118 11.90 2.88 1.00
CA ILE A 118 10.58 2.32 1.36
C ILE A 118 10.14 1.27 0.33
N LEU A 119 10.40 1.51 -0.95
CA LEU A 119 10.12 0.56 -2.03
C LEU A 119 11.14 -0.60 -2.11
N GLY A 120 12.07 -0.69 -1.15
CA GLY A 120 13.03 -1.78 -1.02
C GLY A 120 14.25 -1.67 -1.93
N MET A 121 14.54 -0.49 -2.51
CA MET A 121 15.78 -0.24 -3.25
C MET A 121 16.97 -0.09 -2.29
N ARG A 122 18.13 -0.59 -2.71
CA ARG A 122 19.39 -0.34 -1.99
C ARG A 122 19.91 1.06 -2.31
N ILE A 123 20.62 1.69 -1.38
CA ILE A 123 21.15 3.06 -1.57
C ILE A 123 21.99 3.19 -2.87
N ASN A 124 22.83 2.21 -3.18
CA ASN A 124 23.62 2.22 -4.42
C ASN A 124 22.77 2.05 -5.68
N GLU A 125 21.64 1.36 -5.59
CA GLU A 125 20.64 1.25 -6.67
C GLU A 125 19.96 2.60 -6.89
N ILE A 126 19.51 3.25 -5.81
CA ILE A 126 18.90 4.59 -5.87
C ILE A 126 19.87 5.57 -6.53
N LYS A 127 21.11 5.65 -6.04
CA LYS A 127 22.13 6.58 -6.58
C LYS A 127 22.30 6.44 -8.09
N ARG A 128 22.34 5.22 -8.60
CA ARG A 128 22.49 4.96 -10.04
C ARG A 128 21.27 5.40 -10.84
N LYS A 129 20.09 5.35 -10.24
CA LYS A 129 18.80 5.62 -10.92
C LYS A 129 18.33 7.06 -10.80
N ILE A 130 18.91 7.86 -9.90
CA ILE A 130 18.54 9.28 -9.72
C ILE A 130 18.45 10.03 -11.06
N PRO A 131 19.44 9.96 -11.99
CA PRO A 131 19.33 10.70 -13.24
C PRO A 131 18.08 10.33 -14.05
N GLN A 132 17.78 9.03 -14.16
CA GLN A 132 16.62 8.51 -14.87
C GLN A 132 15.29 8.89 -14.18
N ILE A 133 15.27 8.81 -12.84
CA ILE A 133 14.09 9.19 -12.03
C ILE A 133 13.80 10.69 -12.21
N VAL A 134 14.81 11.54 -12.15
CA VAL A 134 14.68 12.99 -12.31
C VAL A 134 14.20 13.32 -13.72
N GLU A 135 14.80 12.73 -14.74
CA GLU A 135 14.42 12.92 -16.13
C GLU A 135 12.95 12.51 -16.36
N PHE A 136 12.57 11.31 -15.92
CA PHE A 136 11.21 10.80 -16.08
C PHE A 136 10.17 11.61 -15.32
N SER A 137 10.54 12.20 -14.19
CA SER A 137 9.64 13.04 -13.39
C SER A 137 9.32 14.39 -14.06
N GLU A 138 10.12 14.82 -15.03
CA GLU A 138 10.04 16.12 -15.71
C GLU A 138 10.04 17.32 -14.75
N LEU A 139 10.63 17.17 -13.55
CA LEU A 139 10.68 18.23 -12.56
C LEU A 139 11.80 19.25 -12.80
N GLY A 140 12.81 18.88 -13.60
CA GLY A 140 13.92 19.76 -13.91
C GLY A 140 14.59 20.36 -12.67
N GLU A 141 14.72 21.68 -12.64
CA GLU A 141 15.32 22.41 -11.51
C GLU A 141 14.50 22.35 -10.21
N PHE A 142 13.19 22.04 -10.30
CA PHE A 142 12.34 21.91 -9.12
C PHE A 142 12.71 20.71 -8.24
N ILE A 143 13.54 19.77 -8.75
CA ILE A 143 13.94 18.59 -7.99
C ILE A 143 14.71 18.93 -6.70
N ASP A 144 15.38 20.07 -6.67
CA ASP A 144 16.17 20.55 -5.54
C ASP A 144 15.37 21.51 -4.63
N MET A 145 14.06 21.67 -4.89
CA MET A 145 13.15 22.40 -4.00
C MET A 145 12.49 21.46 -2.98
N PRO A 146 12.17 21.99 -1.76
CA PRO A 146 11.37 21.23 -0.77
C PRO A 146 10.00 20.83 -1.33
N VAL A 147 9.61 19.57 -1.07
CA VAL A 147 8.39 18.98 -1.61
C VAL A 147 7.10 19.67 -1.15
N LYS A 148 7.13 20.35 0.01
CA LYS A 148 6.01 21.21 0.46
C LYS A 148 5.62 22.33 -0.53
N LYS A 149 6.51 22.66 -1.46
CA LYS A 149 6.26 23.67 -2.51
C LYS A 149 5.77 23.05 -3.82
N TYR A 150 5.65 21.72 -3.89
CA TYR A 150 5.20 21.03 -5.09
C TYR A 150 3.69 21.18 -5.27
N SER A 151 3.26 21.28 -6.55
CA SER A 151 1.86 21.02 -6.87
C SER A 151 1.53 19.54 -6.69
N SER A 152 0.25 19.20 -6.62
CA SER A 152 -0.19 17.80 -6.55
C SER A 152 0.35 16.97 -7.72
N GLY A 153 0.37 17.55 -8.93
CA GLY A 153 0.94 16.88 -10.11
C GLY A 153 2.44 16.63 -10.01
N MET A 154 3.22 17.60 -9.51
CA MET A 154 4.66 17.43 -9.27
C MET A 154 4.93 16.35 -8.25
N TYR A 155 4.15 16.33 -7.17
CA TYR A 155 4.22 15.32 -6.11
C TYR A 155 3.97 13.91 -6.65
N LEU A 156 2.89 13.75 -7.41
CA LEU A 156 2.52 12.48 -8.02
C LEU A 156 3.55 12.01 -9.05
N ARG A 157 4.03 12.92 -9.93
CA ARG A 157 5.05 12.59 -10.93
C ARG A 157 6.34 12.09 -10.29
N LEU A 158 6.80 12.74 -9.21
CA LEU A 158 7.99 12.27 -8.49
C LEU A 158 7.78 10.88 -7.90
N GLY A 159 6.68 10.67 -7.16
CA GLY A 159 6.41 9.38 -6.52
C GLY A 159 6.24 8.24 -7.54
N PHE A 160 5.54 8.53 -8.65
CA PHE A 160 5.39 7.57 -9.74
C PHE A 160 6.72 7.24 -10.42
N SER A 161 7.57 8.27 -10.65
CA SER A 161 8.90 8.09 -11.22
C SER A 161 9.77 7.17 -10.36
N VAL A 162 9.79 7.37 -9.04
CA VAL A 162 10.55 6.50 -8.13
C VAL A 162 10.01 5.07 -8.16
N ALA A 163 8.68 4.91 -8.14
CA ALA A 163 8.05 3.60 -8.13
C ALA A 163 8.36 2.79 -9.40
N ILE A 164 8.27 3.39 -10.58
CA ILE A 164 8.59 2.71 -11.86
C ILE A 164 10.05 2.26 -11.91
N HIS A 165 10.96 3.08 -11.39
CA HIS A 165 12.38 2.76 -11.36
C HIS A 165 12.80 1.84 -10.20
N SER A 166 11.86 1.41 -9.34
CA SER A 166 12.16 0.51 -8.22
C SER A 166 12.45 -0.94 -8.63
N GLU A 167 12.32 -1.29 -9.92
CA GLU A 167 12.45 -2.68 -10.42
C GLU A 167 11.51 -3.64 -9.66
N ALA A 168 10.30 -3.18 -9.38
CA ALA A 168 9.30 -4.01 -8.74
C ALA A 168 8.78 -5.09 -9.71
N ASP A 169 8.55 -6.29 -9.16
CA ASP A 169 7.93 -7.40 -9.90
C ASP A 169 6.41 -7.26 -9.97
N ILE A 170 5.83 -6.47 -9.04
CA ILE A 170 4.38 -6.34 -8.85
C ILE A 170 4.05 -4.87 -8.62
N PHE A 171 3.21 -4.32 -9.48
CA PHE A 171 2.65 -2.98 -9.31
C PHE A 171 1.20 -3.08 -8.83
N LEU A 172 0.88 -2.41 -7.73
CA LEU A 172 -0.47 -2.29 -7.22
C LEU A 172 -0.97 -0.87 -7.48
N ILE A 173 -1.94 -0.76 -8.39
CA ILE A 173 -2.45 0.53 -8.86
C ILE A 173 -3.86 0.71 -8.31
N ASP A 174 -4.14 1.81 -7.63
CA ASP A 174 -5.50 2.19 -7.21
C ASP A 174 -6.01 3.33 -8.10
N GLU A 175 -7.26 3.68 -7.96
CA GLU A 175 -8.04 4.66 -8.73
C GLU A 175 -7.40 6.07 -8.80
N ILE A 176 -6.44 6.36 -7.92
CA ILE A 176 -5.73 7.65 -7.79
C ILE A 176 -4.94 8.05 -9.06
N LEU A 177 -4.65 7.12 -9.98
CA LEU A 177 -3.98 7.45 -11.24
C LEU A 177 -4.93 8.01 -12.32
N ALA A 178 -6.21 8.22 -12.02
CA ALA A 178 -7.19 8.79 -12.93
C ALA A 178 -7.22 10.34 -12.92
N VAL A 179 -6.10 10.99 -12.56
CA VAL A 179 -5.96 12.47 -12.55
C VAL A 179 -5.12 12.91 -13.72
#